data_5dd8ab80e67094863c2412a532e16e38
#
_entry.id   5dd8ab80e67094863c2412a532e16e38
#
_cell.length_a   1.000
_cell.length_b   1.000
_cell.length_c   1.000
_cell.angle_alpha   90.00
_cell.angle_beta   90.00
_cell.angle_gamma   90.00
#
_symmetry.space_group_name_H-M   'P 1'
#
loop_
_entity.id
_entity.type
_entity.pdbx_description
1 polymer ?
#
loop_
_entity_poly.entity_id
_entity_poly.type
_entity_poly.pdbx_seq_one_letter_code
_entity_poly.pdbx_strand_id
1 'polypeptide(L)'
;ITDMRNQTVEMSKGNYTQRVKIYGNDEIGELALAFNNLSKRVQEAQANTESEKCRLDSVITHMSDGILATDRRGRVRIANDMALKMLGMAKEDLIGYYMLSVLNLEEEFSLDEIQENNDSFLLDINEEEGIIARVNFSTIVQETGFVTGYIAVLHDVTEQQQVERERREFVANVSHELRTPLTSMNS
;
A
#
# COMPACT_ATOMS: atom_id res chain seq x y z
N ILE A 1 -32.42 -0.36 -35.44
CA ILE A 1 -32.54 -1.39 -34.39
C ILE A 1 -31.37 -2.39 -34.45
N THR A 2 -31.02 -2.85 -35.65
CA THR A 2 -29.87 -3.77 -35.81
C THR A 2 -28.56 -3.13 -35.35
N ASP A 3 -28.33 -1.87 -35.68
CA ASP A 3 -27.14 -1.13 -35.27
C ASP A 3 -27.06 -0.96 -33.75
N MET A 4 -28.19 -0.70 -33.07
CA MET A 4 -28.27 -0.61 -31.62
C MET A 4 -27.95 -1.94 -30.95
N ARG A 5 -28.47 -3.05 -31.50
CA ARG A 5 -28.17 -4.39 -30.99
C ARG A 5 -26.68 -4.72 -31.10
N ASN A 6 -26.10 -4.45 -32.26
CA ASN A 6 -24.69 -4.68 -32.52
C ASN A 6 -23.81 -3.80 -31.54
N GLN A 7 -24.23 -2.55 -31.39
CA GLN A 7 -23.55 -1.64 -30.46
C GLN A 7 -23.62 -2.12 -29.00
N THR A 8 -24.76 -2.62 -28.58
CA THR A 8 -24.92 -3.17 -27.22
C THR A 8 -24.01 -4.40 -27.00
N VAL A 9 -23.88 -5.26 -28.03
CA VAL A 9 -22.96 -6.39 -27.98
C VAL A 9 -21.51 -5.94 -27.89
N GLU A 10 -21.11 -4.93 -28.65
CA GLU A 10 -19.76 -4.37 -28.56
C GLU A 10 -19.50 -3.70 -27.21
N MET A 11 -20.47 -2.98 -26.65
CA MET A 11 -20.37 -2.42 -25.29
C MET A 11 -20.22 -3.52 -24.23
N SER A 12 -20.90 -4.63 -24.38
CA SER A 12 -20.75 -5.76 -23.44
C SER A 12 -19.34 -6.37 -23.47
N LYS A 13 -18.61 -6.19 -24.56
CA LYS A 13 -17.20 -6.57 -24.73
C LYS A 13 -16.21 -5.48 -24.28
N GLY A 14 -16.70 -4.35 -23.75
CA GLY A 14 -15.88 -3.24 -23.28
C GLY A 14 -15.56 -2.17 -24.33
N ASN A 15 -16.14 -2.23 -25.51
CA ASN A 15 -15.95 -1.23 -26.57
C ASN A 15 -17.04 -0.15 -26.51
N TYR A 16 -16.72 1.01 -25.93
CA TYR A 16 -17.63 2.15 -25.76
C TYR A 16 -17.37 3.28 -26.76
N THR A 17 -16.50 3.09 -27.73
CA THR A 17 -16.07 4.16 -28.65
C THR A 17 -16.99 4.37 -29.81
N GLN A 18 -17.71 3.33 -30.21
CA GLN A 18 -18.64 3.40 -31.35
C GLN A 18 -19.93 4.16 -30.98
N ARG A 19 -20.52 4.79 -31.94
CA ARG A 19 -21.78 5.53 -31.82
C ARG A 19 -22.83 4.98 -32.80
N VAL A 20 -24.06 4.97 -32.32
CA VAL A 20 -25.20 4.60 -33.18
C VAL A 20 -25.52 5.77 -34.09
N LYS A 21 -25.75 5.48 -35.38
CA LYS A 21 -26.22 6.48 -36.35
C LYS A 21 -27.67 6.90 -36.06
N ILE A 22 -27.90 8.20 -36.11
CA ILE A 22 -29.23 8.76 -35.90
C ILE A 22 -29.93 8.86 -37.23
N TYR A 23 -31.04 8.14 -37.37
CA TYR A 23 -31.88 8.13 -38.54
C TYR A 23 -33.21 8.83 -38.23
N GLY A 24 -33.33 10.13 -38.58
CA GLY A 24 -34.56 10.90 -38.41
C GLY A 24 -34.79 11.43 -36.97
N ASN A 25 -35.95 12.12 -36.80
CA ASN A 25 -36.37 12.74 -35.55
C ASN A 25 -37.56 12.02 -34.91
N ASP A 26 -37.72 10.75 -35.13
CA ASP A 26 -38.74 9.91 -34.51
C ASP A 26 -38.27 9.33 -33.17
N GLU A 27 -39.09 8.50 -32.54
CA GLU A 27 -38.80 7.83 -31.26
C GLU A 27 -37.50 6.99 -31.32
N ILE A 28 -37.17 6.42 -32.47
CA ILE A 28 -35.92 5.66 -32.67
C ILE A 28 -34.71 6.58 -32.69
N GLY A 29 -34.86 7.79 -33.26
CA GLY A 29 -33.81 8.82 -33.21
C GLY A 29 -33.54 9.31 -31.80
N GLU A 30 -34.59 9.52 -31.00
CA GLU A 30 -34.45 9.88 -29.56
C GLU A 30 -33.77 8.76 -28.74
N LEU A 31 -34.13 7.51 -29.02
CA LEU A 31 -33.51 6.35 -28.38
C LEU A 31 -32.03 6.24 -28.76
N ALA A 32 -31.67 6.48 -30.00
CA ALA A 32 -30.27 6.50 -30.45
C ALA A 32 -29.45 7.59 -29.76
N LEU A 33 -30.03 8.78 -29.60
CA LEU A 33 -29.39 9.88 -28.84
C LEU A 33 -29.19 9.51 -27.36
N ALA A 34 -30.22 8.98 -26.71
CA ALA A 34 -30.13 8.54 -25.32
C ALA A 34 -29.08 7.46 -25.14
N PHE A 35 -29.01 6.49 -26.06
CA PHE A 35 -28.02 5.43 -26.05
C PHE A 35 -26.59 5.99 -26.23
N ASN A 36 -26.35 6.89 -27.15
CA ASN A 36 -25.07 7.53 -27.37
C ASN A 36 -24.62 8.36 -26.13
N ASN A 37 -25.56 9.07 -25.50
CA ASN A 37 -25.27 9.80 -24.26
C ASN A 37 -24.91 8.86 -23.11
N LEU A 38 -25.60 7.74 -22.97
CA LEU A 38 -25.27 6.72 -21.98
C LEU A 38 -23.88 6.13 -22.22
N SER A 39 -23.57 5.77 -23.48
CA SER A 39 -22.25 5.27 -23.87
C SER A 39 -21.12 6.25 -23.50
N LYS A 40 -21.35 7.53 -23.77
CA LYS A 40 -20.40 8.59 -23.42
C LYS A 40 -20.17 8.68 -21.91
N ARG A 41 -21.23 8.67 -21.11
CA ARG A 41 -21.13 8.73 -19.64
C ARG A 41 -20.40 7.52 -19.06
N VAL A 42 -20.68 6.31 -19.58
CA VAL A 42 -19.99 5.09 -19.15
C VAL A 42 -18.50 5.16 -19.51
N GLN A 43 -18.18 5.61 -20.71
CA GLN A 43 -16.79 5.80 -21.15
C GLN A 43 -16.04 6.81 -20.27
N GLU A 44 -16.64 7.94 -19.94
CA GLU A 44 -16.06 8.97 -19.06
C GLU A 44 -15.85 8.43 -17.63
N ALA A 45 -16.85 7.72 -17.08
CA ALA A 45 -16.75 7.10 -15.76
C ALA A 45 -15.64 6.05 -15.70
N GLN A 46 -15.51 5.23 -16.73
CA GLN A 46 -14.45 4.21 -16.82
C GLN A 46 -13.06 4.86 -16.94
N ALA A 47 -12.91 5.90 -17.78
CA ALA A 47 -11.65 6.65 -17.91
C ALA A 47 -11.26 7.32 -16.59
N ASN A 48 -12.20 7.89 -15.84
CA ASN A 48 -11.96 8.47 -14.51
C ASN A 48 -11.51 7.41 -13.51
N THR A 49 -12.13 6.24 -13.50
CA THR A 49 -11.77 5.12 -12.61
C THR A 49 -10.35 4.63 -12.91
N GLU A 50 -9.98 4.46 -14.18
CA GLU A 50 -8.63 4.06 -14.59
C GLU A 50 -7.59 5.13 -14.22
N SER A 51 -7.90 6.41 -14.40
CA SER A 51 -7.04 7.53 -14.03
C SER A 51 -6.78 7.57 -12.53
N GLU A 52 -7.81 7.41 -11.70
CA GLU A 52 -7.68 7.35 -10.23
C GLU A 52 -6.86 6.13 -9.81
N LYS A 53 -7.08 4.97 -10.42
CA LYS A 53 -6.29 3.76 -10.16
C LYS A 53 -4.81 3.96 -10.49
N CYS A 54 -4.49 4.50 -11.67
CA CYS A 54 -3.11 4.82 -12.06
C CYS A 54 -2.46 5.83 -11.13
N ARG A 55 -3.22 6.82 -10.66
CA ARG A 55 -2.74 7.82 -9.71
C ARG A 55 -2.40 7.19 -8.36
N LEU A 56 -3.28 6.32 -7.83
CA LEU A 56 -3.04 5.60 -6.59
C LEU A 56 -1.84 4.65 -6.70
N ASP A 57 -1.76 3.88 -7.78
CA ASP A 57 -0.63 2.99 -8.05
C ASP A 57 0.69 3.77 -8.14
N SER A 58 0.67 4.93 -8.80
CA SER A 58 1.84 5.81 -8.92
C SER A 58 2.28 6.35 -7.56
N VAL A 59 1.35 6.79 -6.72
CA VAL A 59 1.65 7.27 -5.36
C VAL A 59 2.26 6.15 -4.53
N ILE A 60 1.67 4.97 -4.54
CA ILE A 60 2.16 3.80 -3.78
C ILE A 60 3.56 3.38 -4.26
N THR A 61 3.79 3.38 -5.56
CA THR A 61 5.07 2.96 -6.16
C THR A 61 6.22 3.94 -5.84
N HIS A 62 5.92 5.24 -5.75
CA HIS A 62 6.95 6.27 -5.52
C HIS A 62 7.09 6.68 -4.05
N MET A 63 6.40 6.03 -3.13
CA MET A 63 6.61 6.26 -1.70
C MET A 63 7.96 5.70 -1.25
N SER A 64 8.62 6.43 -0.36
CA SER A 64 9.85 5.97 0.29
C SER A 64 9.60 4.89 1.35
N ASP A 65 8.35 4.71 1.73
CA ASP A 65 7.95 3.71 2.72
C ASP A 65 7.47 2.42 2.04
N GLY A 66 7.75 1.30 2.65
CA GLY A 66 7.18 0.01 2.27
C GLY A 66 5.72 -0.09 2.74
N ILE A 67 4.85 -0.58 1.88
CA ILE A 67 3.44 -0.80 2.21
C ILE A 67 3.07 -2.25 1.93
N LEU A 68 2.49 -2.89 2.94
CA LEU A 68 1.86 -4.20 2.86
C LEU A 68 0.39 -4.06 3.20
N ALA A 69 -0.49 -4.57 2.35
CA ALA A 69 -1.92 -4.65 2.64
C ALA A 69 -2.35 -6.11 2.61
N THR A 70 -3.18 -6.48 3.56
CA THR A 70 -3.65 -7.86 3.74
C THR A 70 -5.16 -7.96 3.65
N ASP A 71 -5.65 -9.20 3.53
CA ASP A 71 -7.04 -9.51 3.78
C ASP A 71 -7.32 -9.61 5.30
N ARG A 72 -8.55 -9.89 5.69
CA ARG A 72 -8.92 -10.02 7.10
C ARG A 72 -8.27 -11.20 7.83
N ARG A 73 -7.64 -12.12 7.10
CA ARG A 73 -6.87 -13.24 7.66
C ARG A 73 -5.39 -12.90 7.83
N GLY A 74 -4.99 -11.69 7.52
CA GLY A 74 -3.60 -11.26 7.60
C GLY A 74 -2.71 -11.75 6.46
N ARG A 75 -3.28 -12.26 5.37
CA ARG A 75 -2.50 -12.69 4.20
C ARG A 75 -2.26 -11.51 3.27
N VAL A 76 -1.00 -11.31 2.89
CA VAL A 76 -0.59 -10.21 2.03
C VAL A 76 -1.26 -10.30 0.65
N ARG A 77 -1.89 -9.22 0.24
CA ARG A 77 -2.54 -9.07 -1.08
C ARG A 77 -1.87 -8.01 -1.93
N ILE A 78 -1.36 -6.97 -1.30
CA ILE A 78 -0.70 -5.85 -1.97
C ILE A 78 0.62 -5.58 -1.26
N ALA A 79 1.67 -5.40 -2.04
CA ALA A 79 2.97 -4.92 -1.58
C ALA A 79 3.53 -3.96 -2.64
N ASN A 80 4.03 -2.80 -2.21
CA ASN A 80 4.73 -1.91 -3.13
C ASN A 80 6.20 -2.33 -3.33
N ASP A 81 6.85 -1.76 -4.34
CA ASP A 81 8.24 -2.11 -4.67
C ASP A 81 9.20 -1.83 -3.51
N MET A 82 8.94 -0.79 -2.74
CA MET A 82 9.77 -0.47 -1.58
C MET A 82 9.69 -1.53 -0.48
N ALA A 83 8.50 -2.07 -0.20
CA ALA A 83 8.33 -3.18 0.74
C ALA A 83 9.08 -4.44 0.28
N LEU A 84 9.00 -4.77 -1.01
CA LEU A 84 9.74 -5.91 -1.58
C LEU A 84 11.25 -5.73 -1.44
N LYS A 85 11.74 -4.53 -1.70
CA LYS A 85 13.16 -4.19 -1.57
C LYS A 85 13.63 -4.27 -0.12
N MET A 86 12.87 -3.69 0.82
CA MET A 86 13.21 -3.71 2.23
C MET A 86 13.23 -5.12 2.82
N LEU A 87 12.25 -5.95 2.43
CA LEU A 87 12.15 -7.34 2.89
C LEU A 87 13.11 -8.29 2.15
N GLY A 88 13.68 -7.87 1.02
CA GLY A 88 14.52 -8.71 0.19
C GLY A 88 13.78 -9.91 -0.43
N MET A 89 12.47 -9.77 -0.66
CA MET A 89 11.60 -10.83 -1.16
C MET A 89 11.02 -10.46 -2.53
N ALA A 90 10.80 -11.47 -3.37
CA ALA A 90 10.05 -11.31 -4.61
C ALA A 90 8.55 -11.21 -4.33
N LYS A 91 7.81 -10.55 -5.22
CA LYS A 91 6.36 -10.36 -5.07
C LYS A 91 5.61 -11.70 -5.01
N GLU A 92 6.04 -12.67 -5.81
CA GLU A 92 5.46 -14.00 -5.86
C GLU A 92 5.62 -14.77 -4.54
N ASP A 93 6.72 -14.53 -3.84
CA ASP A 93 7.02 -15.15 -2.55
C ASP A 93 6.32 -14.44 -1.38
N LEU A 94 5.91 -13.20 -1.56
CA LEU A 94 5.29 -12.39 -0.51
C LEU A 94 3.75 -12.46 -0.54
N ILE A 95 3.15 -12.43 -1.73
CA ILE A 95 1.69 -12.44 -1.89
C ILE A 95 1.11 -13.78 -1.43
N GLY A 96 0.10 -13.71 -0.56
CA GLY A 96 -0.57 -14.86 0.02
C GLY A 96 0.04 -15.39 1.32
N TYR A 97 1.23 -14.93 1.70
CA TYR A 97 1.84 -15.27 2.97
C TYR A 97 1.23 -14.45 4.13
N TYR A 98 1.33 -15.00 5.32
CA TYR A 98 0.85 -14.33 6.52
C TYR A 98 1.79 -13.19 6.90
N MET A 99 1.25 -11.98 7.02
CA MET A 99 2.04 -10.75 7.21
C MET A 99 2.91 -10.81 8.48
N LEU A 100 2.39 -11.32 9.58
CA LEU A 100 3.14 -11.43 10.83
C LEU A 100 4.29 -12.43 10.74
N SER A 101 4.14 -13.52 9.95
CA SER A 101 5.25 -14.44 9.67
C SER A 101 6.35 -13.77 8.86
N VAL A 102 5.97 -12.97 7.86
CA VAL A 102 6.93 -12.22 7.02
C VAL A 102 7.73 -11.23 7.86
N LEU A 103 7.12 -10.62 8.86
CA LEU A 103 7.74 -9.65 9.77
C LEU A 103 8.36 -10.30 11.02
N ASN A 104 8.33 -11.64 11.13
CA ASN A 104 8.79 -12.40 12.30
C ASN A 104 8.09 -12.00 13.62
N LEU A 105 6.83 -11.61 13.55
CA LEU A 105 6.04 -11.15 14.69
C LEU A 105 4.95 -12.14 15.12
N GLU A 106 4.82 -13.28 14.47
CA GLU A 106 3.73 -14.23 14.73
C GLU A 106 3.72 -14.84 16.13
N GLU A 107 4.88 -14.90 16.78
CA GLU A 107 5.01 -15.38 18.15
C GLU A 107 4.73 -14.30 19.20
N GLU A 108 4.88 -13.03 18.83
CA GLU A 108 4.76 -11.89 19.74
C GLU A 108 3.40 -11.21 19.67
N PHE A 109 2.75 -11.24 18.50
CA PHE A 109 1.51 -10.50 18.25
C PHE A 109 0.50 -11.32 17.49
N SER A 110 -0.76 -11.10 17.83
CA SER A 110 -1.92 -11.56 17.05
C SER A 110 -2.55 -10.41 16.26
N LEU A 111 -3.37 -10.75 15.26
CA LEU A 111 -4.11 -9.73 14.49
C LEU A 111 -5.07 -8.90 15.36
N ASP A 112 -5.62 -9.51 16.41
CA ASP A 112 -6.53 -8.85 17.35
C ASP A 112 -5.77 -7.78 18.18
N GLU A 113 -4.56 -8.08 18.59
CA GLU A 113 -3.70 -7.14 19.32
C GLU A 113 -3.25 -5.96 18.46
N ILE A 114 -3.01 -6.21 17.16
CA ILE A 114 -2.70 -5.14 16.21
C ILE A 114 -3.90 -4.20 16.04
N GLN A 115 -5.11 -4.73 16.10
CA GLN A 115 -6.32 -3.93 16.00
C GLN A 115 -6.51 -2.98 17.19
N GLU A 116 -6.08 -3.39 18.36
CA GLU A 116 -6.20 -2.62 19.62
C GLU A 116 -5.03 -1.67 19.86
N ASN A 117 -3.83 -2.01 19.38
CA ASN A 117 -2.61 -1.25 19.60
C ASN A 117 -2.21 -0.44 18.36
N ASN A 118 -2.14 0.86 18.52
CA ASN A 118 -1.60 1.80 17.53
C ASN A 118 -0.08 2.05 17.69
N ASP A 119 0.61 1.19 18.41
CA ASP A 119 2.04 1.36 18.66
C ASP A 119 2.88 1.06 17.41
N SER A 120 3.96 1.79 17.27
CA SER A 120 4.97 1.51 16.25
C SER A 120 6.07 0.61 16.82
N PHE A 121 6.48 -0.35 16.01
CA PHE A 121 7.53 -1.31 16.39
C PHE A 121 8.78 -1.07 15.57
N LEU A 122 9.94 -1.20 16.20
CA LEU A 122 11.23 -1.24 15.51
C LEU A 122 11.60 -2.70 15.26
N LEU A 123 11.75 -3.06 14.00
CA LEU A 123 12.05 -4.43 13.58
C LEU A 123 13.29 -4.44 12.70
N ASP A 124 14.11 -5.42 12.89
CA ASP A 124 15.15 -5.81 11.94
C ASP A 124 14.50 -6.70 10.90
N ILE A 125 14.16 -6.14 9.75
CA ILE A 125 13.39 -6.82 8.72
C ILE A 125 14.24 -7.54 7.67
N ASN A 126 15.52 -7.19 7.60
CA ASN A 126 16.47 -7.82 6.70
C ASN A 126 17.85 -7.82 7.34
N GLU A 127 18.17 -8.90 8.04
CA GLU A 127 19.44 -9.08 8.73
C GLU A 127 20.66 -9.09 7.79
N GLU A 128 20.47 -9.60 6.55
CA GLU A 128 21.54 -9.64 5.56
C GLU A 128 21.97 -8.25 5.10
N GLU A 129 21.02 -7.35 4.91
CA GLU A 129 21.27 -5.97 4.52
C GLU A 129 21.31 -5.00 5.71
N GLY A 130 20.96 -5.48 6.91
CA GLY A 130 20.94 -4.68 8.14
C GLY A 130 19.87 -3.58 8.12
N ILE A 131 18.70 -3.85 7.53
CA ILE A 131 17.61 -2.88 7.41
C ILE A 131 16.74 -2.90 8.65
N ILE A 132 16.71 -1.76 9.36
CA ILE A 132 15.82 -1.54 10.49
C ILE A 132 14.64 -0.71 10.04
N ALA A 133 13.44 -1.24 10.21
CA ALA A 133 12.21 -0.54 9.88
C ALA A 133 11.39 -0.21 11.12
N ARG A 134 10.77 0.97 11.11
CA ARG A 134 9.66 1.27 12.00
C ARG A 134 8.38 0.83 11.31
N VAL A 135 7.67 -0.09 11.93
CA VAL A 135 6.43 -0.68 11.40
C VAL A 135 5.23 -0.10 12.15
N ASN A 136 4.31 0.45 11.40
CA ASN A 136 3.02 0.93 11.89
C ASN A 136 1.91 0.07 11.27
N PHE A 137 0.99 -0.39 12.10
CA PHE A 137 -0.17 -1.15 11.64
C PHE A 137 -1.43 -0.29 11.65
N SER A 138 -2.29 -0.52 10.69
CA SER A 138 -3.62 0.07 10.59
C SER A 138 -4.62 -0.96 10.10
N THR A 139 -5.88 -0.80 10.46
CA THR A 139 -6.96 -1.66 10.00
C THR A 139 -7.71 -1.02 8.83
N ILE A 140 -8.12 -1.82 7.86
CA ILE A 140 -9.04 -1.40 6.80
C ILE A 140 -10.45 -1.76 7.26
N VAL A 141 -11.28 -0.75 7.49
CA VAL A 141 -12.63 -0.90 8.00
C VAL A 141 -13.64 -0.45 6.94
N GLN A 142 -14.67 -1.26 6.71
CA GLN A 142 -15.82 -0.85 5.88
C GLN A 142 -16.72 0.13 6.62
N GLU A 143 -17.61 0.80 5.89
CA GLU A 143 -18.64 1.69 6.46
C GLU A 143 -19.51 1.00 7.53
N THR A 144 -19.67 -0.31 7.44
CA THR A 144 -20.39 -1.15 8.41
C THR A 144 -19.63 -1.44 9.70
N GLY A 145 -18.34 -1.00 9.80
CA GLY A 145 -17.49 -1.24 10.97
C GLY A 145 -16.75 -2.57 10.96
N PHE A 146 -16.91 -3.41 9.93
CA PHE A 146 -16.18 -4.68 9.83
C PHE A 146 -14.76 -4.46 9.29
N VAL A 147 -13.79 -5.10 9.94
CA VAL A 147 -12.39 -5.12 9.46
C VAL A 147 -12.29 -6.04 8.25
N THR A 148 -11.83 -5.49 7.13
CA THR A 148 -11.63 -6.23 5.87
C THR A 148 -10.19 -6.58 5.59
N GLY A 149 -9.27 -5.95 6.29
CA GLY A 149 -7.85 -6.20 6.15
C GLY A 149 -7.00 -5.34 7.06
N TYR A 150 -5.70 -5.48 6.90
CA TYR A 150 -4.69 -4.76 7.68
C TYR A 150 -3.68 -4.12 6.73
N ILE A 151 -3.14 -2.98 7.14
CA ILE A 151 -2.05 -2.32 6.44
C ILE A 151 -0.86 -2.25 7.39
N ALA A 152 0.31 -2.63 6.90
CA ALA A 152 1.59 -2.37 7.55
C ALA A 152 2.37 -1.36 6.72
N VAL A 153 2.80 -0.28 7.36
CA VAL A 153 3.69 0.73 6.76
C VAL A 153 5.07 0.53 7.36
N LEU A 154 6.05 0.27 6.49
CA LEU A 154 7.45 0.02 6.85
C LEU A 154 8.26 1.27 6.52
N HIS A 155 8.71 1.97 7.52
CA HIS A 155 9.55 3.15 7.38
C HIS A 155 11.01 2.78 7.68
N ASP A 156 11.89 2.89 6.69
CA ASP A 156 13.32 2.62 6.86
C ASP A 156 13.93 3.68 7.78
N VAL A 157 14.40 3.25 8.92
CA VAL A 157 15.04 4.10 9.93
C VAL A 157 16.48 3.68 10.19
N THR A 158 17.07 2.89 9.31
CA THR A 158 18.43 2.34 9.45
C THR A 158 19.45 3.44 9.69
N GLU A 159 19.46 4.47 8.86
CA GLU A 159 20.37 5.61 9.00
C GLU A 159 20.12 6.37 10.30
N GLN A 160 18.87 6.62 10.64
CA GLN A 160 18.50 7.31 11.89
C GLN A 160 18.95 6.52 13.12
N GLN A 161 18.77 5.21 13.11
CA GLN A 161 19.20 4.33 14.19
C GLN A 161 20.73 4.26 14.30
N GLN A 162 21.43 4.27 13.18
CA GLN A 162 22.89 4.31 13.16
C GLN A 162 23.41 5.62 13.75
N VAL A 163 22.89 6.75 13.35
CA VAL A 163 23.26 8.08 13.88
C VAL A 163 22.97 8.16 15.37
N GLU A 164 21.82 7.65 15.83
CA GLU A 164 21.47 7.62 17.25
C GLU A 164 22.41 6.73 18.07
N ARG A 165 22.81 5.58 17.51
CA ARG A 165 23.79 4.68 18.13
C ARG A 165 25.15 5.35 18.24
N GLU A 166 25.66 5.95 17.17
CA GLU A 166 26.92 6.68 17.15
C GLU A 166 26.93 7.84 18.16
N ARG A 167 25.83 8.57 18.23
CA ARG A 167 25.65 9.62 19.22
C ARG A 167 25.71 9.10 20.66
N ARG A 168 25.05 7.99 20.98
CA ARG A 168 25.10 7.36 22.30
C ARG A 168 26.49 6.86 22.65
N GLU A 169 27.16 6.24 21.69
CA GLU A 169 28.56 5.79 21.86
C GLU A 169 29.49 6.97 22.09
N PHE A 170 29.34 8.04 21.36
CA PHE A 170 30.10 9.27 21.53
C PHE A 170 29.91 9.87 22.93
N VAL A 171 28.68 10.03 23.40
CA VAL A 171 28.36 10.55 24.71
C VAL A 171 28.94 9.63 25.81
N ALA A 172 28.81 8.33 25.64
CA ALA A 172 29.38 7.36 26.61
C ALA A 172 30.90 7.43 26.65
N ASN A 173 31.59 7.51 25.51
CA ASN A 173 33.03 7.63 25.41
C ASN A 173 33.54 8.94 25.99
N VAL A 174 32.89 10.07 25.70
CA VAL A 174 33.24 11.37 26.29
C VAL A 174 33.06 11.35 27.81
N SER A 175 31.98 10.80 28.31
CA SER A 175 31.75 10.66 29.76
C SER A 175 32.79 9.78 30.43
N HIS A 176 33.17 8.68 29.77
CA HIS A 176 34.21 7.79 30.27
C HIS A 176 35.59 8.45 30.29
N GLU A 177 35.98 9.13 29.20
CA GLU A 177 37.26 9.84 29.09
C GLU A 177 37.35 11.00 30.09
N LEU A 178 36.27 11.74 30.36
CA LEU A 178 36.23 12.79 31.34
C LEU A 178 36.28 12.24 32.78
N ARG A 179 35.72 11.08 33.04
CA ARG A 179 35.74 10.42 34.36
C ARG A 179 37.11 9.88 34.72
N THR A 180 37.82 9.30 33.78
CA THR A 180 39.17 8.74 34.00
C THR A 180 40.21 9.79 34.43
N PRO A 181 40.36 10.95 33.77
CA PRO A 181 41.26 12.01 34.19
C PRO A 181 40.94 12.55 35.61
N LEU A 182 39.67 12.75 35.93
CA LEU A 182 39.24 13.23 37.26
C LEU A 182 39.58 12.24 38.35
N THR A 183 39.39 10.94 38.11
CA THR A 183 39.75 9.88 39.03
C THR A 183 41.28 9.82 39.24
N SER A 184 42.05 10.00 38.17
CA SER A 184 43.50 10.04 38.19
C SER A 184 44.05 11.25 38.96
N MET A 185 43.39 12.40 38.89
CA MET A 185 43.77 13.62 39.59
C MET A 185 43.49 13.56 41.10
N ASN A 186 42.54 12.77 41.54
CA ASN A 186 42.14 12.59 42.93
C ASN A 186 42.93 11.50 43.70
N SER A 187 43.73 10.78 42.97
CA SER A 187 44.62 9.77 43.53
C SER A 187 46.04 10.30 43.74
#